data_b715b385c3b865b80dddaa85d51c80eb
#
_entry.id   b715b385c3b865b80dddaa85d51c80eb
#
_cell.length_a   1.000
_cell.length_b   1.000
_cell.length_c   1.000
_cell.angle_alpha   90.00
_cell.angle_beta   90.00
_cell.angle_gamma   90.00
#
_symmetry.space_group_name_H-M   'P 1'
#
loop_
_entity.id
_entity.type
_entity.pdbx_description
1 polymer ?
#
loop_
_entity_poly.entity_id
_entity_poly.type
_entity_poly.pdbx_seq_one_letter_code
_entity_poly.pdbx_strand_id
1 'polypeptide(L)'
;MSFAYDVKAELCKVPINRSCCAVAEGCGVLLYASAFTANEVRIVTENDEFAARLPKLFQKAFSLRFDELPDKSKDGGKLVFRITQEDKLDTIWRALGYDRRAHFALHLTFALLEEECCRASFLRGAFLSGGSVTDPQKRYHLELATSHVQAGREVEALLRDMGFEPKNVMRQNNLITYFKSSTHIEDLLTLIGAPGRALEIMSAKIEKEMRNTVNRRVNCDAANLDKAVLASREQVEAFTRLTESGAINDLPVKLQEVAVARLLQPELTLSELAATFDPPLTKSCLNHRIRKLMEIAKKEENE
;
A
#
# COMPACT_ATOMS: atom_id res chain seq x y z
N MET A 1 -16.90 7.22 6.56
CA MET A 1 -17.07 5.93 5.84
C MET A 1 -15.67 5.36 5.57
N SER A 2 -15.50 4.08 5.22
CA SER A 2 -14.19 3.51 4.94
C SER A 2 -13.82 3.76 3.47
N PHE A 3 -12.51 3.80 3.15
CA PHE A 3 -12.04 3.93 1.76
C PHE A 3 -12.63 2.82 0.86
N ALA A 4 -12.74 1.58 1.37
CA ALA A 4 -13.38 0.48 0.64
C ALA A 4 -14.87 0.75 0.33
N TYR A 5 -15.58 1.40 1.24
CA TYR A 5 -16.97 1.81 1.01
C TYR A 5 -17.07 2.82 -0.15
N ASP A 6 -16.18 3.81 -0.14
CA ASP A 6 -16.17 4.86 -1.16
C ASP A 6 -15.78 4.31 -2.54
N VAL A 7 -14.84 3.35 -2.60
CA VAL A 7 -14.50 2.61 -3.84
C VAL A 7 -15.73 1.88 -4.37
N LYS A 8 -16.44 1.13 -3.52
CA LYS A 8 -17.65 0.41 -3.93
C LYS A 8 -18.75 1.37 -4.41
N ALA A 9 -18.93 2.51 -3.75
CA ALA A 9 -19.86 3.53 -4.17
C ALA A 9 -19.52 4.12 -5.55
N GLU A 10 -18.25 4.34 -5.86
CA GLU A 10 -17.82 4.80 -7.19
C GLU A 10 -18.06 3.73 -8.26
N LEU A 11 -17.71 2.47 -7.99
CA LEU A 11 -17.96 1.35 -8.90
C LEU A 11 -19.45 1.19 -9.24
N CYS A 12 -20.33 1.47 -8.31
CA CYS A 12 -21.76 1.39 -8.51
C CYS A 12 -22.32 2.45 -9.48
N LYS A 13 -21.56 3.51 -9.77
CA LYS A 13 -21.92 4.53 -10.78
C LYS A 13 -21.65 4.07 -12.22
N VAL A 14 -20.84 3.02 -12.41
CA VAL A 14 -20.57 2.48 -13.75
C VAL A 14 -21.86 1.92 -14.35
N PRO A 15 -22.28 2.38 -15.54
CA PRO A 15 -23.54 1.96 -16.13
C PRO A 15 -23.54 0.49 -16.58
N ILE A 16 -24.67 -0.20 -16.45
CA ILE A 16 -24.87 -1.58 -16.90
C ILE A 16 -25.47 -1.54 -18.32
N ASN A 17 -24.65 -1.33 -19.34
CA ASN A 17 -25.13 -1.09 -20.70
C ASN A 17 -25.34 -2.39 -21.48
N ARG A 18 -24.35 -3.30 -21.51
CA ARG A 18 -24.35 -4.54 -22.31
C ARG A 18 -24.84 -5.72 -21.47
N SER A 19 -25.65 -6.62 -22.06
CA SER A 19 -26.10 -7.84 -21.40
C SER A 19 -24.94 -8.78 -21.05
N CYS A 20 -23.93 -8.92 -21.95
CA CYS A 20 -22.74 -9.72 -21.67
C CYS A 20 -21.97 -9.21 -20.44
N CYS A 21 -21.77 -7.89 -20.30
CA CYS A 21 -21.14 -7.28 -19.13
C CYS A 21 -21.98 -7.46 -17.87
N ALA A 22 -23.32 -7.41 -17.98
CA ALA A 22 -24.21 -7.66 -16.85
C ALA A 22 -24.10 -9.10 -16.33
N VAL A 23 -24.08 -10.09 -17.25
CA VAL A 23 -23.90 -11.50 -16.89
C VAL A 23 -22.50 -11.72 -16.26
N ALA A 24 -21.45 -11.15 -16.84
CA ALA A 24 -20.09 -11.22 -16.29
C ALA A 24 -19.99 -10.59 -14.89
N GLU A 25 -20.59 -9.39 -14.68
CA GLU A 25 -20.62 -8.74 -13.37
C GLU A 25 -21.41 -9.56 -12.37
N GLY A 26 -22.58 -10.10 -12.78
CA GLY A 26 -23.39 -11.00 -11.96
C GLY A 26 -22.64 -12.28 -11.57
N CYS A 27 -21.87 -12.87 -12.48
CA CYS A 27 -20.98 -14.00 -12.23
C CYS A 27 -19.96 -13.65 -11.13
N GLY A 28 -19.28 -12.52 -11.26
CA GLY A 28 -18.33 -12.02 -10.26
C GLY A 28 -18.98 -11.84 -8.89
N VAL A 29 -20.17 -11.22 -8.84
CA VAL A 29 -20.93 -11.06 -7.58
C VAL A 29 -21.25 -12.42 -6.97
N LEU A 30 -21.69 -13.39 -7.73
CA LEU A 30 -22.11 -14.70 -7.23
C LEU A 30 -20.94 -15.54 -6.73
N LEU A 31 -19.82 -15.60 -7.46
CA LEU A 31 -18.63 -16.34 -7.05
C LEU A 31 -17.95 -15.77 -5.81
N TYR A 32 -18.25 -14.53 -5.45
CA TYR A 32 -17.73 -13.85 -4.26
C TYR A 32 -18.83 -13.53 -3.22
N ALA A 33 -20.02 -14.07 -3.40
CA ALA A 33 -21.14 -13.91 -2.48
C ALA A 33 -20.94 -14.69 -1.17
N SER A 34 -21.71 -14.35 -0.16
CA SER A 34 -21.71 -15.04 1.12
C SER A 34 -22.18 -16.49 1.01
N ALA A 35 -23.06 -16.79 0.06
CA ALA A 35 -23.38 -18.15 -0.37
C ALA A 35 -23.82 -18.14 -1.84
N PHE A 36 -23.26 -19.07 -2.61
CA PHE A 36 -23.74 -19.42 -3.95
C PHE A 36 -23.64 -20.94 -4.06
N THR A 37 -24.76 -21.60 -3.84
CA THR A 37 -24.90 -23.05 -3.80
C THR A 37 -26.01 -23.52 -4.72
N ALA A 38 -26.19 -24.83 -4.86
CA ALA A 38 -27.29 -25.38 -5.61
C ALA A 38 -28.69 -24.97 -5.07
N ASN A 39 -28.81 -24.60 -3.79
CA ASN A 39 -30.07 -24.37 -3.12
C ASN A 39 -30.30 -22.90 -2.72
N GLU A 40 -29.26 -22.07 -2.73
CA GLU A 40 -29.37 -20.69 -2.25
C GLU A 40 -28.33 -19.78 -2.93
N VAL A 41 -28.75 -18.59 -3.29
CA VAL A 41 -27.90 -17.42 -3.47
C VAL A 41 -28.15 -16.48 -2.29
N ARG A 42 -27.09 -16.09 -1.57
CA ARG A 42 -27.15 -15.13 -0.47
C ARG A 42 -26.04 -14.10 -0.62
N ILE A 43 -26.44 -12.84 -0.83
CA ILE A 43 -25.54 -11.70 -0.94
C ILE A 43 -25.75 -10.80 0.27
N VAL A 44 -24.67 -10.51 0.99
CA VAL A 44 -24.69 -9.65 2.19
C VAL A 44 -23.80 -8.45 1.95
N THR A 45 -24.31 -7.25 2.17
CA THR A 45 -23.55 -6.01 2.02
C THR A 45 -23.95 -4.99 3.09
N GLU A 46 -23.03 -4.08 3.41
CA GLU A 46 -23.24 -2.89 4.23
C GLU A 46 -23.20 -1.62 3.36
N ASN A 47 -22.98 -1.76 2.04
CA ASN A 47 -22.88 -0.65 1.11
C ASN A 47 -24.26 -0.41 0.45
N ASP A 48 -24.86 0.74 0.73
CA ASP A 48 -26.21 1.09 0.21
C ASP A 48 -26.24 1.23 -1.31
N GLU A 49 -25.17 1.76 -1.93
CA GLU A 49 -25.07 1.91 -3.39
C GLU A 49 -25.00 0.54 -4.09
N PHE A 50 -24.23 -0.41 -3.52
CA PHE A 50 -24.19 -1.77 -4.04
C PHE A 50 -25.55 -2.47 -3.87
N ALA A 51 -26.21 -2.28 -2.73
CA ALA A 51 -27.55 -2.80 -2.52
C ALA A 51 -28.55 -2.26 -3.54
N ALA A 52 -28.49 -0.97 -3.88
CA ALA A 52 -29.34 -0.35 -4.90
C ALA A 52 -29.01 -0.85 -6.33
N ARG A 53 -27.76 -1.27 -6.59
CA ARG A 53 -27.30 -1.82 -7.88
C ARG A 53 -27.78 -3.25 -8.10
N LEU A 54 -27.79 -4.10 -7.07
CA LEU A 54 -28.06 -5.54 -7.16
C LEU A 54 -29.37 -5.87 -7.89
N PRO A 55 -30.56 -5.29 -7.59
CA PRO A 55 -31.78 -5.59 -8.29
C PRO A 55 -31.73 -5.25 -9.79
N LYS A 56 -31.08 -4.13 -10.14
CA LYS A 56 -30.91 -3.70 -11.53
C LYS A 56 -29.98 -4.65 -12.29
N LEU A 57 -28.87 -5.06 -11.65
CA LEU A 57 -27.91 -6.00 -12.20
C LEU A 57 -28.56 -7.36 -12.48
N PHE A 58 -29.26 -7.94 -11.49
CA PHE A 58 -29.90 -9.25 -11.62
C PHE A 58 -31.03 -9.25 -12.64
N GLN A 59 -31.81 -8.15 -12.70
CA GLN A 59 -32.81 -7.99 -13.74
C GLN A 59 -32.19 -7.92 -15.13
N LYS A 60 -31.06 -7.25 -15.32
CA LYS A 60 -30.38 -7.12 -16.61
C LYS A 60 -29.62 -8.40 -17.01
N ALA A 61 -28.97 -9.06 -16.06
CA ALA A 61 -28.14 -10.25 -16.29
C ALA A 61 -28.98 -11.53 -16.50
N PHE A 62 -30.01 -11.72 -15.69
CA PHE A 62 -30.73 -12.98 -15.55
C PHE A 62 -32.25 -12.85 -15.78
N SER A 63 -32.76 -11.62 -15.95
CA SER A 63 -34.21 -11.31 -16.01
C SER A 63 -34.98 -11.74 -14.73
N LEU A 64 -34.27 -11.70 -13.57
CA LEU A 64 -34.82 -12.18 -12.31
C LEU A 64 -34.91 -11.06 -11.26
N ARG A 65 -35.76 -11.32 -10.26
CA ARG A 65 -35.87 -10.53 -9.02
C ARG A 65 -35.54 -11.41 -7.84
N PHE A 66 -34.95 -10.82 -6.80
CA PHE A 66 -34.68 -11.50 -5.52
C PHE A 66 -35.99 -11.97 -4.87
N ASP A 67 -35.95 -13.10 -4.17
CA ASP A 67 -37.07 -13.63 -3.42
C ASP A 67 -37.25 -12.87 -2.11
N GLU A 68 -36.12 -12.57 -1.45
CA GLU A 68 -36.10 -11.75 -0.25
C GLU A 68 -35.22 -10.51 -0.49
N LEU A 69 -35.78 -9.36 -0.11
CA LEU A 69 -35.11 -8.07 -0.13
C LEU A 69 -34.66 -7.69 1.29
N PRO A 70 -33.64 -6.80 1.43
CA PRO A 70 -33.12 -6.44 2.74
C PRO A 70 -34.16 -5.88 3.69
N ASP A 71 -34.15 -6.38 4.92
CA ASP A 71 -34.88 -5.81 6.06
C ASP A 71 -33.90 -5.47 7.17
N LYS A 72 -33.48 -4.20 7.26
CA LYS A 72 -32.49 -3.71 8.24
C LYS A 72 -32.87 -4.02 9.69
N SER A 73 -34.16 -4.18 9.97
CA SER A 73 -34.64 -4.50 11.32
C SER A 73 -34.34 -5.95 11.74
N LYS A 74 -34.33 -6.87 10.77
CA LYS A 74 -34.07 -8.30 11.02
C LYS A 74 -32.61 -8.68 10.93
N ASP A 75 -31.85 -8.03 10.05
CA ASP A 75 -30.49 -8.44 9.67
C ASP A 75 -29.39 -7.67 10.41
N GLY A 76 -29.70 -7.03 11.54
CA GLY A 76 -28.70 -6.32 12.37
C GLY A 76 -27.98 -5.20 11.63
N GLY A 77 -28.72 -4.49 10.74
CA GLY A 77 -28.21 -3.37 9.95
C GLY A 77 -27.51 -3.77 8.65
N LYS A 78 -27.31 -5.07 8.38
CA LYS A 78 -26.81 -5.58 7.10
C LYS A 78 -27.92 -5.67 6.07
N LEU A 79 -27.56 -5.55 4.81
CA LEU A 79 -28.46 -5.66 3.67
C LEU A 79 -28.31 -7.05 3.06
N VAL A 80 -29.30 -7.92 3.25
CA VAL A 80 -29.29 -9.32 2.82
C VAL A 80 -30.27 -9.52 1.67
N PHE A 81 -29.76 -10.08 0.57
CA PHE A 81 -30.54 -10.46 -0.61
C PHE A 81 -30.49 -11.96 -0.77
N ARG A 82 -31.64 -12.61 -1.05
CA ARG A 82 -31.73 -14.05 -1.22
C ARG A 82 -32.52 -14.46 -2.46
N ILE A 83 -32.09 -15.59 -3.06
CA ILE A 83 -32.82 -16.34 -4.07
C ILE A 83 -32.78 -17.82 -3.63
N THR A 84 -33.97 -18.41 -3.49
CA THR A 84 -34.16 -19.80 -3.06
C THR A 84 -35.10 -20.58 -3.97
N GLN A 85 -35.84 -19.88 -4.86
CA GLN A 85 -36.74 -20.51 -5.82
C GLN A 85 -35.92 -21.27 -6.86
N GLU A 86 -36.27 -22.56 -7.06
CA GLU A 86 -35.54 -23.47 -7.91
C GLU A 86 -35.43 -23.02 -9.37
N ASP A 87 -36.53 -22.52 -9.94
CA ASP A 87 -36.60 -22.03 -11.31
C ASP A 87 -35.64 -20.85 -11.55
N LYS A 88 -35.52 -19.97 -10.56
CA LYS A 88 -34.58 -18.84 -10.59
C LYS A 88 -33.14 -19.30 -10.46
N LEU A 89 -32.87 -20.24 -9.55
CA LEU A 89 -31.57 -20.84 -9.38
C LEU A 89 -31.15 -21.54 -10.68
N ASP A 90 -32.02 -22.35 -11.29
CA ASP A 90 -31.74 -23.03 -12.57
C ASP A 90 -31.43 -22.03 -13.70
N THR A 91 -32.14 -20.89 -13.71
CA THR A 91 -31.89 -19.81 -14.68
C THR A 91 -30.50 -19.19 -14.50
N ILE A 92 -30.10 -18.90 -13.26
CA ILE A 92 -28.77 -18.36 -12.94
C ILE A 92 -27.69 -19.34 -13.33
N TRP A 93 -27.79 -20.60 -12.88
CA TRP A 93 -26.80 -21.63 -13.14
C TRP A 93 -26.60 -21.86 -14.63
N ARG A 94 -27.70 -21.94 -15.38
CA ARG A 94 -27.65 -22.09 -16.85
C ARG A 94 -27.05 -20.88 -17.54
N ALA A 95 -27.37 -19.65 -17.11
CA ALA A 95 -26.81 -18.43 -17.68
C ALA A 95 -25.29 -18.32 -17.46
N LEU A 96 -24.78 -18.94 -16.39
CA LEU A 96 -23.33 -19.02 -16.11
C LEU A 96 -22.66 -20.24 -16.76
N GLY A 97 -23.39 -21.06 -17.51
CA GLY A 97 -22.86 -22.25 -18.18
C GLY A 97 -22.66 -23.46 -17.26
N TYR A 98 -23.35 -23.50 -16.11
CA TYR A 98 -23.29 -24.64 -15.19
C TYR A 98 -24.55 -25.50 -15.24
N ASP A 99 -24.37 -26.78 -14.91
CA ASP A 99 -25.48 -27.67 -14.53
C ASP A 99 -25.54 -27.76 -12.99
N ARG A 100 -26.63 -27.24 -12.41
CA ARG A 100 -26.84 -27.22 -10.97
C ARG A 100 -26.78 -28.59 -10.30
N ARG A 101 -27.12 -29.64 -11.06
CA ARG A 101 -27.18 -31.02 -10.55
C ARG A 101 -25.86 -31.78 -10.70
N ALA A 102 -25.00 -31.36 -11.59
CA ALA A 102 -23.78 -32.07 -11.96
C ALA A 102 -22.49 -31.45 -11.37
N HIS A 103 -22.51 -30.18 -10.96
CA HIS A 103 -21.32 -29.47 -10.51
C HIS A 103 -21.17 -29.45 -8.99
N PHE A 104 -20.09 -30.07 -8.50
CA PHE A 104 -19.70 -30.04 -7.09
C PHE A 104 -18.76 -28.87 -6.75
N ALA A 105 -18.04 -28.34 -7.76
CA ALA A 105 -17.14 -27.20 -7.60
C ALA A 105 -17.43 -26.17 -8.69
N LEU A 106 -17.53 -24.89 -8.28
CA LEU A 106 -17.71 -23.78 -9.22
C LEU A 106 -16.37 -23.41 -9.86
N HIS A 107 -16.40 -23.23 -11.16
CA HIS A 107 -15.30 -22.84 -12.03
C HIS A 107 -15.57 -21.49 -12.66
N LEU A 108 -14.53 -20.85 -13.18
CA LEU A 108 -14.69 -19.65 -13.98
C LEU A 108 -15.04 -20.02 -15.43
N THR A 109 -16.20 -19.61 -15.89
CA THR A 109 -16.60 -19.83 -17.28
C THR A 109 -15.93 -18.80 -18.19
N PHE A 110 -14.77 -19.17 -18.76
CA PHE A 110 -13.96 -18.26 -19.59
C PHE A 110 -14.70 -17.72 -20.82
N ALA A 111 -15.66 -18.46 -21.36
CA ALA A 111 -16.51 -18.01 -22.47
C ALA A 111 -17.32 -16.73 -22.11
N LEU A 112 -17.61 -16.47 -20.83
CA LEU A 112 -18.22 -15.23 -20.39
C LEU A 112 -17.24 -14.06 -20.32
N LEU A 113 -15.93 -14.31 -20.43
CA LEU A 113 -14.84 -13.37 -20.20
C LEU A 113 -13.93 -13.17 -21.42
N GLU A 114 -14.39 -13.49 -22.61
CA GLU A 114 -13.62 -13.31 -23.85
C GLU A 114 -13.30 -11.83 -24.11
N GLU A 115 -14.29 -10.96 -23.90
CA GLU A 115 -14.16 -9.53 -24.11
C GLU A 115 -13.54 -8.81 -22.88
N GLU A 116 -12.66 -7.84 -23.12
CA GLU A 116 -12.04 -7.04 -22.05
C GLU A 116 -13.08 -6.36 -21.15
N CYS A 117 -14.18 -5.84 -21.73
CA CYS A 117 -15.26 -5.22 -20.97
C CYS A 117 -15.98 -6.22 -20.05
N CYS A 118 -16.03 -7.50 -20.42
CA CYS A 118 -16.61 -8.56 -19.59
C CYS A 118 -15.66 -8.93 -18.44
N ARG A 119 -14.34 -9.01 -18.70
CA ARG A 119 -13.32 -9.22 -17.66
C ARG A 119 -13.36 -8.12 -16.61
N ALA A 120 -13.38 -6.86 -17.05
CA ALA A 120 -13.50 -5.70 -16.15
C ALA A 120 -14.81 -5.74 -15.34
N SER A 121 -15.93 -6.10 -15.98
CA SER A 121 -17.23 -6.22 -15.30
C SER A 121 -17.25 -7.36 -14.29
N PHE A 122 -16.69 -8.51 -14.62
CA PHE A 122 -16.53 -9.64 -13.71
C PHE A 122 -15.73 -9.26 -12.45
N LEU A 123 -14.54 -8.66 -12.65
CA LEU A 123 -13.69 -8.23 -11.55
C LEU A 123 -14.35 -7.12 -10.71
N ARG A 124 -15.15 -6.24 -11.31
CA ARG A 124 -16.00 -5.28 -10.59
C ARG A 124 -17.01 -5.99 -9.71
N GLY A 125 -17.74 -6.98 -10.24
CA GLY A 125 -18.69 -7.78 -9.46
C GLY A 125 -18.02 -8.52 -8.31
N ALA A 126 -16.88 -9.15 -8.56
CA ALA A 126 -16.07 -9.83 -7.54
C ALA A 126 -15.65 -8.87 -6.42
N PHE A 127 -15.17 -7.66 -6.79
CA PHE A 127 -14.79 -6.65 -5.80
C PHE A 127 -15.99 -6.08 -5.02
N LEU A 128 -17.10 -5.81 -5.68
CA LEU A 128 -18.31 -5.32 -5.01
C LEU A 128 -18.82 -6.32 -3.96
N SER A 129 -18.75 -7.61 -4.23
CA SER A 129 -19.25 -8.67 -3.35
C SER A 129 -18.21 -9.07 -2.27
N GLY A 130 -17.03 -9.50 -2.67
CA GLY A 130 -16.00 -10.05 -1.77
C GLY A 130 -14.72 -9.22 -1.69
N GLY A 131 -14.68 -8.03 -2.28
CA GLY A 131 -13.50 -7.18 -2.29
C GLY A 131 -13.41 -6.21 -1.12
N SER A 132 -12.17 -5.93 -0.74
CA SER A 132 -11.82 -4.89 0.24
C SER A 132 -10.51 -4.21 -0.16
N VAL A 133 -10.36 -2.95 0.21
CA VAL A 133 -9.13 -2.17 0.03
C VAL A 133 -8.90 -1.28 1.24
N THR A 134 -7.65 -1.26 1.70
CA THR A 134 -7.25 -0.47 2.86
C THR A 134 -7.04 1.00 2.46
N ASP A 135 -7.30 1.91 3.39
CA ASP A 135 -7.00 3.33 3.25
C ASP A 135 -5.53 3.53 2.82
N PRO A 136 -5.29 4.22 1.68
CA PRO A 136 -3.95 4.41 1.14
C PRO A 136 -3.03 5.21 2.07
N GLN A 137 -3.56 6.01 2.99
CA GLN A 137 -2.75 6.71 3.99
C GLN A 137 -2.11 5.73 5.01
N LYS A 138 -2.76 4.57 5.25
CA LYS A 138 -2.24 3.54 6.15
C LYS A 138 -1.29 2.60 5.43
N ARG A 139 -1.81 1.80 4.49
CA ARG A 139 -1.04 0.81 3.72
C ARG A 139 -1.69 0.50 2.38
N TYR A 140 -0.92 -0.01 1.43
CA TYR A 140 -1.43 -0.52 0.17
C TYR A 140 -1.78 -1.99 0.33
N HIS A 141 -3.08 -2.29 0.31
CA HIS A 141 -3.58 -3.66 0.37
C HIS A 141 -4.99 -3.71 -0.20
N LEU A 142 -5.16 -4.50 -1.25
CA LEU A 142 -6.45 -4.83 -1.83
C LEU A 142 -6.60 -6.34 -1.81
N GLU A 143 -7.76 -6.84 -1.42
CA GLU A 143 -8.06 -8.26 -1.37
C GLU A 143 -9.42 -8.60 -1.98
N LEU A 144 -9.52 -9.80 -2.58
CA LEU A 144 -10.73 -10.44 -3.06
C LEU A 144 -10.86 -11.77 -2.31
N ALA A 145 -11.92 -11.96 -1.54
CA ALA A 145 -12.16 -13.13 -0.71
C ALA A 145 -13.31 -13.97 -1.24
N THR A 146 -13.10 -15.24 -1.48
CA THR A 146 -14.14 -16.20 -1.90
C THR A 146 -14.03 -17.54 -1.19
N SER A 147 -15.18 -18.17 -0.90
CA SER A 147 -15.25 -19.56 -0.42
C SER A 147 -15.11 -20.59 -1.55
N HIS A 148 -15.26 -20.16 -2.82
CA HIS A 148 -15.12 -21.00 -4.00
C HIS A 148 -13.65 -21.08 -4.43
N VAL A 149 -12.87 -21.97 -3.76
CA VAL A 149 -11.41 -22.06 -3.89
C VAL A 149 -10.95 -22.26 -5.33
N GLN A 150 -11.65 -23.13 -6.10
CA GLN A 150 -11.28 -23.41 -7.47
C GLN A 150 -11.49 -22.16 -8.36
N ALA A 151 -12.65 -21.53 -8.29
CA ALA A 151 -12.91 -20.28 -9.01
C ALA A 151 -11.92 -19.18 -8.63
N GLY A 152 -11.55 -19.07 -7.36
CA GLY A 152 -10.56 -18.10 -6.90
C GLY A 152 -9.15 -18.33 -7.47
N ARG A 153 -8.71 -19.59 -7.68
CA ARG A 153 -7.45 -19.92 -8.36
C ARG A 153 -7.49 -19.53 -9.84
N GLU A 154 -8.63 -19.74 -10.47
CA GLU A 154 -8.82 -19.37 -11.88
C GLU A 154 -8.89 -17.86 -12.07
N VAL A 155 -9.43 -17.12 -11.09
CA VAL A 155 -9.36 -15.65 -11.06
C VAL A 155 -7.91 -15.17 -10.88
N GLU A 156 -7.09 -15.86 -10.10
CA GLU A 156 -5.65 -15.56 -10.05
C GLU A 156 -5.01 -15.71 -11.42
N ALA A 157 -5.29 -16.81 -12.14
CA ALA A 157 -4.77 -17.02 -13.50
C ALA A 157 -5.25 -15.93 -14.47
N LEU A 158 -6.54 -15.58 -14.43
CA LEU A 158 -7.11 -14.48 -15.21
C LEU A 158 -6.39 -13.16 -14.96
N LEU A 159 -6.14 -12.82 -13.68
CA LEU A 159 -5.43 -11.60 -13.32
C LEU A 159 -3.98 -11.61 -13.84
N ARG A 160 -3.30 -12.75 -13.79
CA ARG A 160 -1.94 -12.91 -14.36
C ARG A 160 -1.93 -12.72 -15.88
N ASP A 161 -2.90 -13.29 -16.58
CA ASP A 161 -3.05 -13.11 -18.04
C ASP A 161 -3.32 -11.65 -18.42
N MET A 162 -3.92 -10.88 -17.49
CA MET A 162 -4.15 -9.44 -17.65
C MET A 162 -2.94 -8.58 -17.23
N GLY A 163 -1.80 -9.19 -16.86
CA GLY A 163 -0.57 -8.48 -16.50
C GLY A 163 -0.45 -8.08 -15.03
N PHE A 164 -1.33 -8.56 -14.15
CA PHE A 164 -1.23 -8.32 -12.71
C PHE A 164 -0.38 -9.38 -12.01
N GLU A 165 0.13 -9.05 -10.83
CA GLU A 165 0.88 -9.96 -9.95
C GLU A 165 0.13 -10.22 -8.63
N PRO A 166 -1.00 -10.95 -8.65
CA PRO A 166 -1.72 -11.30 -7.44
C PRO A 166 -0.94 -12.32 -6.60
N LYS A 167 -1.23 -12.30 -5.29
CA LYS A 167 -0.80 -13.33 -4.35
C LYS A 167 -2.01 -13.97 -3.72
N ASN A 168 -1.91 -15.25 -3.38
CA ASN A 168 -2.98 -16.00 -2.75
C ASN A 168 -2.60 -16.45 -1.34
N VAL A 169 -3.60 -16.49 -0.46
CA VAL A 169 -3.48 -17.08 0.88
C VAL A 169 -4.83 -17.70 1.28
N MET A 170 -4.78 -18.85 1.92
CA MET A 170 -5.96 -19.42 2.58
C MET A 170 -6.12 -18.80 3.96
N ARG A 171 -7.32 -18.26 4.24
CA ARG A 171 -7.69 -17.76 5.57
C ARG A 171 -9.03 -18.38 5.95
N GLN A 172 -9.04 -19.17 7.00
CA GLN A 172 -10.20 -20.00 7.35
C GLN A 172 -10.59 -20.85 6.11
N ASN A 173 -11.82 -20.77 5.64
CA ASN A 173 -12.31 -21.51 4.47
C ASN A 173 -12.31 -20.67 3.17
N ASN A 174 -11.75 -19.48 3.19
CA ASN A 174 -11.73 -18.57 2.04
C ASN A 174 -10.36 -18.51 1.38
N LEU A 175 -10.33 -18.54 0.06
CA LEU A 175 -9.18 -18.15 -0.72
C LEU A 175 -9.20 -16.61 -0.86
N ILE A 176 -8.10 -15.99 -0.45
CA ILE A 176 -7.88 -14.53 -0.54
C ILE A 176 -6.86 -14.27 -1.62
N THR A 177 -7.28 -13.64 -2.72
CA THR A 177 -6.39 -13.10 -3.75
C THR A 177 -6.12 -11.64 -3.43
N TYR A 178 -4.84 -11.23 -3.31
CA TYR A 178 -4.50 -9.91 -2.81
C TYR A 178 -3.32 -9.25 -3.52
N PHE A 179 -3.29 -7.91 -3.44
CA PHE A 179 -2.21 -7.04 -3.93
C PHE A 179 -1.66 -6.18 -2.79
N LYS A 180 -0.34 -5.95 -2.83
CA LYS A 180 0.37 -5.01 -1.94
C LYS A 180 1.08 -3.89 -2.72
N SER A 181 1.21 -4.02 -4.03
CA SER A 181 1.74 -2.98 -4.90
C SER A 181 0.69 -1.90 -5.12
N SER A 182 1.03 -0.63 -4.83
CA SER A 182 0.16 0.51 -5.13
C SER A 182 -0.19 0.56 -6.61
N THR A 183 0.76 0.33 -7.49
CA THR A 183 0.60 0.36 -8.95
C THR A 183 -0.46 -0.66 -9.40
N HIS A 184 -0.36 -1.92 -8.99
CA HIS A 184 -1.38 -2.91 -9.35
C HIS A 184 -2.76 -2.61 -8.77
N ILE A 185 -2.82 -1.98 -7.59
CA ILE A 185 -4.09 -1.55 -7.00
C ILE A 185 -4.71 -0.40 -7.80
N GLU A 186 -3.90 0.59 -8.17
CA GLU A 186 -4.28 1.74 -9.01
C GLU A 186 -4.82 1.26 -10.37
N ASP A 187 -4.08 0.38 -11.04
CA ASP A 187 -4.43 -0.18 -12.34
C ASP A 187 -5.72 -1.01 -12.26
N LEU A 188 -5.85 -1.88 -11.24
CA LEU A 188 -7.05 -2.68 -11.05
C LEU A 188 -8.29 -1.82 -10.78
N LEU A 189 -8.20 -0.83 -9.89
CA LEU A 189 -9.32 0.07 -9.59
C LEU A 189 -9.73 0.89 -10.83
N THR A 190 -8.76 1.34 -11.61
CA THR A 190 -9.04 2.04 -12.89
C THR A 190 -9.74 1.12 -13.88
N LEU A 191 -9.23 -0.09 -14.06
CA LEU A 191 -9.80 -1.10 -14.96
C LEU A 191 -11.25 -1.43 -14.62
N ILE A 192 -11.55 -1.65 -13.34
CA ILE A 192 -12.90 -2.03 -12.91
C ILE A 192 -13.88 -0.84 -12.81
N GLY A 193 -13.39 0.40 -12.95
CA GLY A 193 -14.22 1.61 -13.07
C GLY A 193 -14.27 2.52 -11.84
N ALA A 194 -13.20 2.57 -11.05
CA ALA A 194 -13.02 3.51 -9.92
C ALA A 194 -11.77 4.39 -10.10
N PRO A 195 -11.63 5.15 -11.22
CA PRO A 195 -10.46 5.98 -11.48
C PRO A 195 -10.27 7.11 -10.46
N GLY A 196 -11.35 7.64 -9.88
CA GLY A 196 -11.25 8.69 -8.85
C GLY A 196 -10.55 8.16 -7.60
N ARG A 197 -10.86 6.95 -7.16
CA ARG A 197 -10.21 6.31 -6.01
C ARG A 197 -8.78 5.87 -6.34
N ALA A 198 -8.50 5.47 -7.60
CA ALA A 198 -7.13 5.22 -8.05
C ALA A 198 -6.26 6.49 -7.95
N LEU A 199 -6.77 7.66 -8.36
CA LEU A 199 -6.08 8.93 -8.21
C LEU A 199 -5.77 9.30 -6.75
N GLU A 200 -6.65 8.96 -5.80
CA GLU A 200 -6.37 9.16 -4.37
C GLU A 200 -5.21 8.31 -3.89
N ILE A 201 -5.07 7.06 -4.39
CA ILE A 201 -3.92 6.20 -4.08
C ILE A 201 -2.63 6.81 -4.62
N MET A 202 -2.65 7.31 -5.88
CA MET A 202 -1.50 7.99 -6.50
C MET A 202 -1.09 9.24 -5.69
N SER A 203 -2.04 10.06 -5.28
CA SER A 203 -1.79 11.25 -4.47
C SER A 203 -1.17 10.89 -3.12
N ALA A 204 -1.72 9.90 -2.42
CA ALA A 204 -1.19 9.42 -1.14
C ALA A 204 0.24 8.85 -1.29
N LYS A 205 0.57 8.23 -2.43
CA LYS A 205 1.91 7.74 -2.74
C LYS A 205 2.92 8.88 -2.84
N ILE A 206 2.59 9.93 -3.60
CA ILE A 206 3.43 11.12 -3.77
C ILE A 206 3.68 11.79 -2.41
N GLU A 207 2.64 11.99 -1.61
CA GLU A 207 2.76 12.59 -0.27
C GLU A 207 3.69 11.78 0.64
N LYS A 208 3.56 10.43 0.64
CA LYS A 208 4.43 9.54 1.42
C LYS A 208 5.88 9.60 0.95
N GLU A 209 6.13 9.63 -0.34
CA GLU A 209 7.47 9.73 -0.91
C GLU A 209 8.13 11.06 -0.53
N MET A 210 7.41 12.17 -0.64
CA MET A 210 7.89 13.49 -0.22
C MET A 210 8.24 13.51 1.28
N ARG A 211 7.33 13.02 2.13
CA ARG A 211 7.54 12.93 3.58
C ARG A 211 8.74 12.07 3.95
N ASN A 212 8.88 10.91 3.29
CA ASN A 212 10.02 10.02 3.52
C ASN A 212 11.34 10.66 3.09
N THR A 213 11.36 11.41 1.99
CA THR A 213 12.54 12.13 1.51
C THR A 213 12.96 13.22 2.49
N VAL A 214 12.00 14.02 2.97
CA VAL A 214 12.26 15.05 3.99
C VAL A 214 12.78 14.41 5.29
N ASN A 215 12.12 13.36 5.79
CA ASN A 215 12.54 12.68 7.02
C ASN A 215 13.95 12.09 6.90
N ARG A 216 14.29 11.48 5.75
CA ARG A 216 15.65 10.96 5.50
C ARG A 216 16.69 12.08 5.53
N ARG A 217 16.37 13.24 4.93
CA ARG A 217 17.26 14.38 4.94
C ARG A 217 17.48 14.92 6.34
N VAL A 218 16.38 15.15 7.08
CA VAL A 218 16.44 15.62 8.48
C VAL A 218 17.25 14.67 9.36
N ASN A 219 16.98 13.36 9.26
CA ASN A 219 17.72 12.35 10.03
C ASN A 219 19.21 12.32 9.66
N CYS A 220 19.55 12.49 8.38
CA CYS A 220 20.94 12.58 7.93
C CYS A 220 21.63 13.82 8.48
N ASP A 221 20.97 14.98 8.42
CA ASP A 221 21.52 16.25 8.91
C ASP A 221 21.71 16.20 10.43
N ALA A 222 20.74 15.67 11.17
CA ALA A 222 20.84 15.47 12.63
C ALA A 222 22.01 14.54 13.01
N ALA A 223 22.12 13.38 12.35
CA ALA A 223 23.23 12.45 12.60
C ALA A 223 24.60 13.02 12.25
N ASN A 224 24.69 13.88 11.23
CA ASN A 224 25.91 14.58 10.89
C ASN A 224 26.26 15.65 11.93
N LEU A 225 25.26 16.37 12.43
CA LEU A 225 25.45 17.35 13.51
C LEU A 225 25.93 16.69 14.81
N ASP A 226 25.29 15.59 15.23
CA ASP A 226 25.68 14.83 16.41
C ASP A 226 27.14 14.35 16.32
N LYS A 227 27.56 13.81 15.17
CA LYS A 227 28.95 13.40 14.93
C LYS A 227 29.92 14.59 15.00
N ALA A 228 29.53 15.74 14.46
CA ALA A 228 30.35 16.95 14.50
C ALA A 228 30.53 17.46 15.93
N VAL A 229 29.47 17.46 16.73
CA VAL A 229 29.50 17.88 18.14
C VAL A 229 30.36 16.94 18.98
N LEU A 230 30.17 15.61 18.83
CA LEU A 230 31.01 14.62 19.53
C LEU A 230 32.48 14.77 19.16
N ALA A 231 32.80 14.88 17.88
CA ALA A 231 34.17 15.07 17.42
C ALA A 231 34.81 16.39 17.95
N SER A 232 34.02 17.48 17.98
CA SER A 232 34.48 18.74 18.54
C SER A 232 34.80 18.61 20.04
N ARG A 233 33.91 17.95 20.79
CA ARG A 233 34.09 17.72 22.23
C ARG A 233 35.36 16.90 22.51
N GLU A 234 35.60 15.81 21.79
CA GLU A 234 36.79 15.00 21.90
C GLU A 234 38.08 15.83 21.57
N GLN A 235 38.00 16.69 20.54
CA GLN A 235 39.07 17.60 20.17
C GLN A 235 39.39 18.61 21.29
N VAL A 236 38.35 19.24 21.85
CA VAL A 236 38.48 20.19 22.94
C VAL A 236 39.13 19.54 24.17
N GLU A 237 38.63 18.37 24.58
CA GLU A 237 39.18 17.61 25.72
C GLU A 237 40.65 17.26 25.51
N ALA A 238 41.01 16.78 24.30
CA ALA A 238 42.39 16.43 23.96
C ALA A 238 43.33 17.66 23.93
N PHE A 239 42.85 18.77 23.35
CA PHE A 239 43.67 20.00 23.25
C PHE A 239 43.81 20.73 24.58
N THR A 240 42.78 20.65 25.45
CA THR A 240 42.90 21.13 26.84
C THR A 240 44.01 20.40 27.59
N ARG A 241 44.03 19.05 27.51
CA ARG A 241 45.10 18.26 28.16
C ARG A 241 46.50 18.64 27.65
N LEU A 242 46.66 18.79 26.31
CA LEU A 242 47.94 19.23 25.71
C LEU A 242 48.37 20.63 26.20
N THR A 243 47.41 21.48 26.48
CA THR A 243 47.67 22.83 26.97
C THR A 243 48.07 22.80 28.48
N GLU A 244 47.39 21.99 29.27
CA GLU A 244 47.64 21.85 30.72
C GLU A 244 48.95 21.15 31.01
N SER A 245 49.39 20.16 30.20
CA SER A 245 50.68 19.49 30.29
C SER A 245 51.85 20.37 29.80
N GLY A 246 51.54 21.42 29.06
CA GLY A 246 52.57 22.27 28.44
C GLY A 246 53.10 21.74 27.11
N ALA A 247 52.79 20.51 26.71
CA ALA A 247 53.25 19.85 25.50
C ALA A 247 52.88 20.60 24.21
N ILE A 248 51.86 21.42 24.27
CA ILE A 248 51.43 22.26 23.13
C ILE A 248 52.57 23.23 22.71
N ASN A 249 53.43 23.67 23.65
CA ASN A 249 54.51 24.63 23.37
C ASN A 249 55.64 24.05 22.52
N ASP A 250 55.79 22.74 22.54
CA ASP A 250 56.83 22.04 21.75
C ASP A 250 56.37 21.69 20.34
N LEU A 251 55.10 22.00 20.00
CA LEU A 251 54.53 21.73 18.70
C LEU A 251 54.83 22.86 17.69
N PRO A 252 54.82 22.54 16.38
CA PRO A 252 54.91 23.55 15.34
C PRO A 252 53.80 24.61 15.48
N VAL A 253 54.12 25.89 15.30
CA VAL A 253 53.18 27.03 15.44
C VAL A 253 51.87 26.83 14.73
N LYS A 254 51.87 26.24 13.50
CA LYS A 254 50.67 25.92 12.71
C LYS A 254 49.73 24.91 13.41
N LEU A 255 50.21 24.09 14.33
CA LEU A 255 49.39 23.17 15.13
C LEU A 255 48.87 23.87 16.38
N GLN A 256 49.69 24.70 17.02
CA GLN A 256 49.31 25.50 18.17
C GLN A 256 48.12 26.44 17.82
N GLU A 257 48.19 27.14 16.69
CA GLU A 257 47.12 28.01 16.17
C GLU A 257 45.80 27.23 16.00
N VAL A 258 45.83 26.03 15.47
CA VAL A 258 44.63 25.20 15.28
C VAL A 258 44.05 24.73 16.62
N ALA A 259 44.84 24.34 17.57
CA ALA A 259 44.40 23.97 18.90
C ALA A 259 43.71 25.13 19.61
N VAL A 260 44.38 26.32 19.60
CA VAL A 260 43.82 27.55 20.21
C VAL A 260 42.46 27.95 19.52
N ALA A 261 42.41 27.93 18.20
CA ALA A 261 41.21 28.30 17.46
C ALA A 261 40.04 27.34 17.81
N ARG A 262 40.28 26.02 17.96
CA ARG A 262 39.27 25.05 18.35
C ARG A 262 38.81 25.24 19.80
N LEU A 263 39.74 25.54 20.72
CA LEU A 263 39.38 25.80 22.13
C LEU A 263 38.57 27.06 22.31
N LEU A 264 38.84 28.12 21.50
CA LEU A 264 38.09 29.37 21.57
C LEU A 264 36.72 29.28 20.88
N GLN A 265 36.55 28.41 19.90
CA GLN A 265 35.34 28.31 19.06
C GLN A 265 34.94 26.82 18.90
N PRO A 266 34.52 26.15 19.99
CA PRO A 266 34.18 24.73 19.96
C PRO A 266 32.93 24.38 19.17
N GLU A 267 32.01 25.33 18.99
CA GLU A 267 30.73 25.15 18.30
C GLU A 267 30.87 25.20 16.76
N LEU A 268 31.95 25.79 16.23
CA LEU A 268 32.11 25.92 14.78
C LEU A 268 32.35 24.57 14.10
N THR A 269 31.74 24.38 12.95
CA THR A 269 32.06 23.25 12.05
C THR A 269 33.50 23.39 11.54
N LEU A 270 34.08 22.28 11.06
CA LEU A 270 35.43 22.34 10.47
C LEU A 270 35.56 23.33 9.29
N SER A 271 34.50 23.53 8.55
CA SER A 271 34.46 24.47 7.42
C SER A 271 34.46 25.93 7.89
N GLU A 272 33.65 26.23 8.88
CA GLU A 272 33.58 27.57 9.49
C GLU A 272 34.90 27.90 10.23
N LEU A 273 35.40 26.95 11.03
CA LEU A 273 36.68 27.14 11.72
C LEU A 273 37.84 27.34 10.74
N ALA A 274 37.86 26.62 9.59
CA ALA A 274 38.90 26.81 8.56
C ALA A 274 38.85 28.22 7.94
N ALA A 275 37.67 28.83 7.85
CA ALA A 275 37.49 30.16 7.31
C ALA A 275 37.96 31.27 8.27
N THR A 276 38.15 30.99 9.57
CA THR A 276 38.62 32.00 10.55
C THR A 276 40.11 32.29 10.49
N PHE A 277 40.89 31.47 9.78
CA PHE A 277 42.34 31.65 9.61
C PHE A 277 42.66 32.71 8.54
N ASP A 278 43.82 33.38 8.71
CA ASP A 278 44.35 34.32 7.71
C ASP A 278 45.77 33.88 7.26
N PRO A 279 45.94 33.44 6.00
CA PRO A 279 44.91 33.23 5.00
C PRO A 279 44.00 32.02 5.35
N PRO A 280 42.71 32.01 4.87
CA PRO A 280 41.79 30.94 5.15
C PRO A 280 42.32 29.56 4.76
N LEU A 281 42.11 28.56 5.63
CA LEU A 281 42.50 27.20 5.38
C LEU A 281 41.42 26.45 4.62
N THR A 282 41.80 25.41 3.87
CA THR A 282 40.83 24.44 3.37
C THR A 282 40.36 23.51 4.48
N LYS A 283 39.14 23.01 4.44
CA LYS A 283 38.63 22.01 5.37
C LYS A 283 39.54 20.78 5.50
N SER A 284 40.11 20.33 4.37
CA SER A 284 41.02 19.20 4.33
C SER A 284 42.35 19.49 5.06
N CYS A 285 42.90 20.68 4.88
CA CYS A 285 44.11 21.11 5.57
C CYS A 285 43.88 21.19 7.09
N LEU A 286 42.81 21.82 7.51
CA LEU A 286 42.40 21.89 8.93
C LEU A 286 42.23 20.49 9.54
N ASN A 287 41.47 19.64 8.86
CA ASN A 287 41.20 18.26 9.33
C ASN A 287 42.52 17.44 9.46
N HIS A 288 43.49 17.62 8.55
CA HIS A 288 44.79 16.96 8.66
C HIS A 288 45.54 17.45 9.92
N ARG A 289 45.58 18.74 10.19
CA ARG A 289 46.21 19.32 11.38
C ARG A 289 45.56 18.84 12.67
N ILE A 290 44.21 18.81 12.73
CA ILE A 290 43.47 18.28 13.86
C ILE A 290 43.79 16.81 14.12
N ARG A 291 43.80 15.97 13.08
CA ARG A 291 44.19 14.55 13.21
C ARG A 291 45.57 14.39 13.82
N LYS A 292 46.53 15.19 13.37
CA LYS A 292 47.88 15.17 13.91
C LYS A 292 47.94 15.57 15.39
N LEU A 293 47.18 16.58 15.81
CA LEU A 293 47.01 16.98 17.19
C LEU A 293 46.40 15.87 18.04
N MET A 294 45.34 15.22 17.54
CA MET A 294 44.70 14.09 18.22
C MET A 294 45.63 12.88 18.39
N GLU A 295 46.48 12.61 17.39
CA GLU A 295 47.49 11.55 17.48
C GLU A 295 48.56 11.84 18.55
N ILE A 296 48.98 13.11 18.67
CA ILE A 296 49.94 13.55 19.69
C ILE A 296 49.32 13.44 21.08
N ALA A 297 48.08 13.95 21.26
CA ALA A 297 47.37 13.87 22.53
C ALA A 297 47.17 12.42 23.02
N LYS A 298 46.96 11.48 22.10
CA LYS A 298 46.85 10.04 22.43
C LYS A 298 48.18 9.41 22.85
N LYS A 299 49.30 9.88 22.36
CA LYS A 299 50.62 9.37 22.73
C LYS A 299 50.99 9.81 24.13
N GLU A 300 50.71 11.08 24.47
CA GLU A 300 50.96 11.59 25.83
C GLU A 300 50.05 10.94 26.90
N GLU A 301 48.85 10.49 26.53
CA GLU A 301 47.96 9.78 27.46
C GLU A 301 48.47 8.36 27.81
N ASN A 302 49.36 7.79 26.99
CA ASN A 302 49.92 6.44 27.16
C ASN A 302 51.36 6.44 27.74
N GLU A 303 51.98 7.58 27.95
CA GLU A 303 53.27 7.78 28.63
C GLU A 303 53.04 8.24 30.09
#